data_34608c86abab11206fe200cb115c3db7
#
_entry.id   34608c86abab11206fe200cb115c3db7
#
_cell.length_a   1.000
_cell.length_b   1.000
_cell.length_c   1.000
_cell.angle_alpha   90.00
_cell.angle_beta   90.00
_cell.angle_gamma   90.00
#
_symmetry.space_group_name_H-M   'P 1'
#
loop_
_entity.id
_entity.type
_entity.pdbx_description
1 polymer ?
#
loop_
_entity_poly.entity_id
_entity_poly.type
_entity_poly.pdbx_seq_one_letter_code
_entity_poly.pdbx_strand_id
1 'polypeptide(L)'
;MIPIMRIPFLNKLNKRKIVSVVRLNGLIASGARGGISDSALAPIFEKAFRKGNPSAVAFIINSPGGSPVQSSLVGDRIKRLSEETEVPTIAFVEDVAASGGYWIASAANEIYADHASIIGSIGVISSGFGLQELLARYGVERRVYTAGKSKSMLDPFKKEKAEDVKRLKGILSQLHEVFINHVNGARAGKLSTEHDLFTGEIWLAAQAKELGLIDGIGHFVPVLKERFGEKTRFKEYSQKKSLSQRFGVSIAKDAISLVEEK
;
A
#
# COMPACT_ATOMS: atom_id res chain seq x y z
N MET A 1 7.49 17.62 64.74
CA MET A 1 6.55 17.29 63.67
C MET A 1 7.10 17.86 62.38
N ILE A 2 7.77 17.06 61.55
CA ILE A 2 8.44 17.50 60.33
C ILE A 2 7.46 17.24 59.18
N PRO A 3 7.09 18.21 58.32
CA PRO A 3 6.14 17.97 57.22
C PRO A 3 6.84 17.20 56.13
N ILE A 4 6.26 16.04 55.78
CA ILE A 4 6.64 15.23 54.63
C ILE A 4 6.27 15.97 53.36
N MET A 5 7.28 16.53 52.68
CA MET A 5 7.15 17.20 51.39
C MET A 5 6.87 16.13 50.32
N ARG A 6 5.59 16.10 49.86
CA ARG A 6 5.18 15.27 48.73
C ARG A 6 5.84 15.81 47.45
N ILE A 7 6.75 15.05 46.87
CA ILE A 7 7.38 15.34 45.58
C ILE A 7 6.42 14.87 44.47
N PRO A 8 5.77 15.76 43.69
CA PRO A 8 4.82 15.36 42.64
C PRO A 8 5.47 15.01 41.29
N PHE A 9 6.76 14.72 41.25
CA PHE A 9 7.51 14.66 39.99
C PHE A 9 7.88 13.25 39.48
N LEU A 10 7.46 12.17 40.15
CA LEU A 10 7.90 10.80 39.81
C LEU A 10 6.94 9.99 38.96
N ASN A 11 5.79 10.53 38.54
CA ASN A 11 4.76 9.75 37.82
C ASN A 11 4.77 9.92 36.27
N LYS A 12 5.72 10.68 35.69
CA LYS A 12 5.77 10.91 34.23
C LYS A 12 6.79 10.01 33.49
N LEU A 13 7.57 9.19 34.20
CA LEU A 13 8.76 8.53 33.67
C LEU A 13 8.59 7.08 33.22
N ASN A 14 7.38 6.47 33.16
CA ASN A 14 7.29 5.07 32.77
C ASN A 14 6.01 4.63 32.07
N LYS A 15 5.33 5.51 31.32
CA LYS A 15 4.27 5.03 30.42
C LYS A 15 4.94 4.37 29.21
N ARG A 16 4.82 3.03 29.11
CA ARG A 16 5.24 2.27 27.94
C ARG A 16 4.59 2.86 26.69
N LYS A 17 5.39 3.27 25.73
CA LYS A 17 4.91 3.77 24.45
C LYS A 17 4.21 2.66 23.69
N ILE A 18 3.10 2.98 23.05
CA ILE A 18 2.34 2.04 22.21
C ILE A 18 2.49 2.51 20.77
N VAL A 19 2.88 1.62 19.88
CA VAL A 19 2.84 1.83 18.45
C VAL A 19 1.78 0.91 17.87
N SER A 20 0.81 1.50 17.18
CA SER A 20 -0.19 0.75 16.40
C SER A 20 0.46 0.23 15.13
N VAL A 21 0.22 -1.04 14.79
CA VAL A 21 0.78 -1.67 13.59
C VAL A 21 -0.38 -2.11 12.68
N VAL A 22 -0.30 -1.76 11.41
CA VAL A 22 -1.25 -2.19 10.39
C VAL A 22 -0.49 -2.81 9.22
N ARG A 23 -0.86 -4.04 8.82
CA ARG A 23 -0.25 -4.72 7.66
C ARG A 23 -1.08 -4.50 6.41
N LEU A 24 -0.40 -4.11 5.32
CA LEU A 24 -0.96 -3.83 4.01
C LEU A 24 -0.30 -4.76 2.98
N ASN A 25 -0.84 -5.98 2.85
CA ASN A 25 -0.26 -7.03 2.03
C ASN A 25 -1.13 -7.35 0.81
N GLY A 26 -0.49 -7.55 -0.35
CA GLY A 26 -1.11 -8.03 -1.57
C GLY A 26 -1.56 -6.92 -2.53
N LEU A 27 -2.44 -7.28 -3.46
CA LEU A 27 -2.93 -6.38 -4.50
C LEU A 27 -3.88 -5.31 -3.94
N ILE A 28 -3.81 -4.12 -4.51
CA ILE A 28 -4.73 -3.03 -4.22
C ILE A 28 -5.91 -3.13 -5.18
N ALA A 29 -7.09 -3.48 -4.66
CA ALA A 29 -8.30 -3.66 -5.48
C ALA A 29 -9.57 -3.51 -4.66
N SER A 30 -10.63 -2.92 -5.24
CA SER A 30 -11.95 -2.91 -4.65
C SER A 30 -12.61 -4.29 -4.75
N GLY A 31 -13.29 -4.74 -3.69
CA GLY A 31 -14.06 -5.98 -3.69
C GLY A 31 -13.25 -7.29 -3.67
N ALA A 32 -11.92 -7.25 -3.68
CA ALA A 32 -11.10 -8.43 -3.56
C ALA A 32 -11.08 -8.96 -2.12
N ARG A 33 -11.36 -10.25 -1.91
CA ARG A 33 -11.19 -10.88 -0.60
C ARG A 33 -9.71 -10.89 -0.22
N GLY A 34 -9.36 -10.17 0.84
CA GLY A 34 -7.98 -10.10 1.34
C GLY A 34 -7.08 -9.07 0.64
N GLY A 35 -7.62 -8.27 -0.30
CA GLY A 35 -6.89 -7.19 -0.94
C GLY A 35 -6.91 -5.89 -0.11
N ILE A 36 -6.02 -4.97 -0.49
CA ILE A 36 -5.94 -3.62 0.06
C ILE A 36 -7.04 -2.77 -0.60
N SER A 37 -8.02 -2.30 0.20
CA SER A 37 -9.03 -1.36 -0.24
C SER A 37 -9.43 -0.41 0.87
N ASP A 38 -9.85 0.80 0.52
CA ASP A 38 -10.21 1.82 1.50
C ASP A 38 -11.34 1.37 2.43
N SER A 39 -12.42 0.80 1.88
CA SER A 39 -13.57 0.36 2.66
C SER A 39 -13.23 -0.75 3.66
N ALA A 40 -12.33 -1.67 3.28
CA ALA A 40 -11.89 -2.75 4.15
C ALA A 40 -10.96 -2.27 5.27
N LEU A 41 -10.15 -1.24 4.99
CA LEU A 41 -9.15 -0.71 5.92
C LEU A 41 -9.70 0.41 6.82
N ALA A 42 -10.75 1.11 6.41
CA ALA A 42 -11.32 2.23 7.17
C ALA A 42 -11.55 1.91 8.66
N PRO A 43 -12.26 0.83 9.06
CA PRO A 43 -12.49 0.54 10.47
C PRO A 43 -11.22 0.10 11.23
N ILE A 44 -10.18 -0.36 10.51
CA ILE A 44 -8.89 -0.75 11.07
C ILE A 44 -8.08 0.50 11.38
N PHE A 45 -8.00 1.42 10.42
CA PHE A 45 -7.27 2.68 10.57
C PHE A 45 -7.87 3.54 11.69
N GLU A 46 -9.20 3.69 11.75
CA GLU A 46 -9.86 4.40 12.85
C GLU A 46 -9.44 3.84 14.23
N LYS A 47 -9.38 2.52 14.36
CA LYS A 47 -8.92 1.89 15.61
C LYS A 47 -7.43 2.08 15.85
N ALA A 48 -6.60 1.99 14.80
CA ALA A 48 -5.15 2.11 14.90
C ALA A 48 -4.73 3.52 15.35
N PHE A 49 -5.39 4.55 14.84
CA PHE A 49 -5.09 5.93 15.19
C PHE A 49 -5.70 6.38 16.52
N ARG A 50 -6.93 5.93 16.86
CA ARG A 50 -7.67 6.45 18.02
C ARG A 50 -7.62 5.58 19.26
N LYS A 51 -7.38 4.24 19.14
CA LYS A 51 -7.48 3.34 20.29
C LYS A 51 -6.17 3.19 21.05
N GLY A 52 -6.16 3.64 22.31
CA GLY A 52 -5.04 3.42 23.23
C GLY A 52 -3.98 4.51 23.18
N ASN A 53 -4.28 5.64 22.56
CA ASN A 53 -3.39 6.79 22.46
C ASN A 53 -1.99 6.42 21.94
N PRO A 54 -1.88 5.93 20.69
CA PRO A 54 -0.61 5.47 20.14
C PRO A 54 0.37 6.62 19.97
N SER A 55 1.65 6.33 20.15
CA SER A 55 2.74 7.28 19.91
C SER A 55 3.10 7.39 18.43
N ALA A 56 2.70 6.40 17.64
CA ALA A 56 2.80 6.37 16.18
C ALA A 56 1.91 5.25 15.60
N VAL A 57 1.61 5.34 14.31
CA VAL A 57 1.04 4.24 13.53
C VAL A 57 2.09 3.77 12.52
N ALA A 58 2.46 2.50 12.59
CA ALA A 58 3.37 1.85 11.67
C ALA A 58 2.57 1.05 10.62
N PHE A 59 2.81 1.32 9.34
CA PHE A 59 2.26 0.58 8.21
C PHE A 59 3.32 -0.38 7.68
N ILE A 60 3.07 -1.68 7.77
CA ILE A 60 3.94 -2.71 7.19
C ILE A 60 3.41 -3.01 5.80
N ILE A 61 4.16 -2.67 4.78
CA ILE A 61 3.71 -2.68 3.38
C ILE A 61 4.44 -3.77 2.60
N ASN A 62 3.67 -4.62 1.93
CA ASN A 62 4.15 -5.60 0.97
C ASN A 62 3.14 -5.67 -0.19
N SER A 63 3.25 -4.76 -1.15
CA SER A 63 2.29 -4.60 -2.23
C SER A 63 2.94 -4.22 -3.55
N PRO A 64 2.65 -4.95 -4.65
CA PRO A 64 3.08 -4.58 -5.99
C PRO A 64 2.23 -3.44 -6.60
N GLY A 65 1.19 -2.96 -5.89
CA GLY A 65 0.27 -1.94 -6.38
C GLY A 65 -1.09 -2.50 -6.80
N GLY A 66 -1.74 -1.80 -7.72
CA GLY A 66 -3.06 -2.16 -8.23
C GLY A 66 -3.90 -0.92 -8.58
N SER A 67 -5.15 -0.87 -8.13
CA SER A 67 -6.10 0.20 -8.46
C SER A 67 -5.60 1.59 -8.04
N PRO A 68 -5.44 2.54 -8.98
CA PRO A 68 -5.02 3.91 -8.65
C PRO A 68 -5.96 4.59 -7.65
N VAL A 69 -7.27 4.44 -7.84
CA VAL A 69 -8.28 5.06 -6.97
C VAL A 69 -8.21 4.51 -5.55
N GLN A 70 -8.05 3.17 -5.38
CA GLN A 70 -7.93 2.59 -4.05
C GLN A 70 -6.61 3.01 -3.37
N SER A 71 -5.52 3.16 -4.13
CA SER A 71 -4.24 3.66 -3.62
C SER A 71 -4.36 5.09 -3.10
N SER A 72 -5.02 5.97 -3.87
CA SER A 72 -5.31 7.35 -3.46
C SER A 72 -6.19 7.39 -2.22
N LEU A 73 -7.34 6.70 -2.21
CA LEU A 73 -8.26 6.71 -1.06
C LEU A 73 -7.60 6.22 0.24
N VAL A 74 -6.78 5.16 0.16
CA VAL A 74 -6.03 4.64 1.32
C VAL A 74 -4.97 5.65 1.77
N GLY A 75 -4.19 6.21 0.85
CA GLY A 75 -3.18 7.22 1.14
C GLY A 75 -3.77 8.50 1.77
N ASP A 76 -4.87 9.01 1.21
CA ASP A 76 -5.56 10.20 1.73
C ASP A 76 -6.15 9.96 3.12
N ARG A 77 -6.66 8.75 3.38
CA ARG A 77 -7.13 8.37 4.72
C ARG A 77 -5.98 8.33 5.74
N ILE A 78 -4.80 7.83 5.35
CA ILE A 78 -3.60 7.83 6.22
C ILE A 78 -3.24 9.27 6.59
N LYS A 79 -3.11 10.16 5.60
CA LYS A 79 -2.78 11.57 5.81
C LYS A 79 -3.81 12.25 6.71
N ARG A 80 -5.08 12.15 6.36
CA ARG A 80 -6.18 12.77 7.11
C ARG A 80 -6.21 12.31 8.58
N LEU A 81 -6.12 11.00 8.84
CA LEU A 81 -6.15 10.49 10.21
C LEU A 81 -4.89 10.88 10.99
N SER A 82 -3.72 10.95 10.36
CA SER A 82 -2.50 11.46 10.97
C SER A 82 -2.66 12.91 11.40
N GLU A 83 -3.21 13.76 10.54
CA GLU A 83 -3.48 15.16 10.81
C GLU A 83 -4.54 15.36 11.91
N GLU A 84 -5.69 14.68 11.81
CA GLU A 84 -6.79 14.77 12.79
C GLU A 84 -6.39 14.31 14.20
N THR A 85 -5.49 13.34 14.31
CA THR A 85 -5.10 12.75 15.60
C THR A 85 -3.73 13.21 16.09
N GLU A 86 -2.99 13.97 15.27
CA GLU A 86 -1.60 14.39 15.52
C GLU A 86 -0.66 13.19 15.80
N VAL A 87 -1.01 12.00 15.25
CA VAL A 87 -0.24 10.78 15.42
C VAL A 87 0.65 10.57 14.20
N PRO A 88 1.98 10.56 14.34
CA PRO A 88 2.90 10.35 13.23
C PRO A 88 2.77 8.96 12.64
N THR A 89 3.02 8.87 11.34
CA THR A 89 2.93 7.65 10.55
C THR A 89 4.28 7.24 9.99
N ILE A 90 4.58 5.95 10.02
CA ILE A 90 5.84 5.40 9.51
C ILE A 90 5.53 4.17 8.68
N ALA A 91 5.94 4.18 7.42
CA ALA A 91 5.85 3.04 6.53
C ALA A 91 7.12 2.18 6.63
N PHE A 92 6.94 0.88 6.70
CA PHE A 92 8.02 -0.11 6.61
C PHE A 92 7.71 -1.05 5.45
N VAL A 93 8.58 -1.05 4.46
CA VAL A 93 8.45 -1.91 3.29
C VAL A 93 9.12 -3.25 3.57
N GLU A 94 8.37 -4.33 3.39
CA GLU A 94 8.89 -5.70 3.39
C GLU A 94 9.45 -6.03 1.99
N ASP A 95 8.89 -6.98 1.21
CA ASP A 95 9.46 -7.34 -0.09
C ASP A 95 9.31 -6.21 -1.13
N VAL A 96 8.14 -5.55 -1.18
CA VAL A 96 7.85 -4.59 -2.25
C VAL A 96 6.86 -3.49 -1.83
N ALA A 97 7.17 -2.27 -2.24
CA ALA A 97 6.22 -1.16 -2.35
C ALA A 97 6.38 -0.54 -3.74
N ALA A 98 5.64 -1.07 -4.70
CA ALA A 98 5.71 -0.63 -6.10
C ALA A 98 4.37 -0.07 -6.58
N SER A 99 4.41 0.90 -7.52
CA SER A 99 3.22 1.51 -8.09
C SER A 99 2.26 2.03 -6.99
N GLY A 100 1.01 1.58 -6.96
CA GLY A 100 0.04 1.91 -5.90
C GLY A 100 0.53 1.57 -4.49
N GLY A 101 1.41 0.57 -4.31
CA GLY A 101 2.05 0.25 -3.04
C GLY A 101 2.97 1.38 -2.56
N TYR A 102 3.73 1.97 -3.49
CA TYR A 102 4.55 3.15 -3.19
C TYR A 102 3.71 4.40 -2.97
N TRP A 103 2.58 4.55 -3.69
CA TRP A 103 1.61 5.61 -3.43
C TRP A 103 1.18 5.61 -1.95
N ILE A 104 0.80 4.44 -1.44
CA ILE A 104 0.39 4.30 -0.03
C ILE A 104 1.57 4.54 0.91
N ALA A 105 2.76 4.00 0.61
CA ALA A 105 3.94 4.19 1.43
C ALA A 105 4.32 5.67 1.55
N SER A 106 4.27 6.41 0.46
CA SER A 106 4.60 7.84 0.42
C SER A 106 3.57 8.73 1.12
N ALA A 107 2.39 8.21 1.46
CA ALA A 107 1.43 8.93 2.30
C ALA A 107 1.83 8.97 3.79
N ALA A 108 2.79 8.16 4.24
CA ALA A 108 3.35 8.22 5.59
C ALA A 108 4.37 9.37 5.73
N ASN A 109 4.61 9.81 6.98
CA ASN A 109 5.60 10.85 7.26
C ASN A 109 7.04 10.40 6.98
N GLU A 110 7.32 9.11 7.22
CA GLU A 110 8.63 8.49 6.98
C GLU A 110 8.46 7.10 6.37
N ILE A 111 9.45 6.71 5.57
CA ILE A 111 9.47 5.41 4.87
C ILE A 111 10.80 4.72 5.14
N TYR A 112 10.73 3.52 5.69
CA TYR A 112 11.85 2.60 5.85
C TYR A 112 11.63 1.36 5.01
N ALA A 113 12.71 0.72 4.57
CA ALA A 113 12.65 -0.50 3.77
C ALA A 113 13.75 -1.49 4.21
N ASP A 114 13.53 -2.77 3.96
CA ASP A 114 14.61 -3.76 4.03
C ASP A 114 15.64 -3.51 2.92
N HIS A 115 16.87 -3.97 3.09
CA HIS A 115 17.94 -3.83 2.09
C HIS A 115 17.56 -4.38 0.71
N ALA A 116 16.77 -5.46 0.67
CA ALA A 116 16.34 -6.15 -0.53
C ALA A 116 14.96 -5.70 -1.04
N SER A 117 14.30 -4.76 -0.35
CA SER A 117 12.98 -4.26 -0.79
C SER A 117 13.04 -3.59 -2.15
N ILE A 118 12.00 -3.82 -2.94
CA ILE A 118 11.78 -3.19 -4.23
C ILE A 118 10.86 -1.97 -4.05
N ILE A 119 11.32 -0.79 -4.50
CA ILE A 119 10.64 0.50 -4.33
C ILE A 119 10.43 1.14 -5.70
N GLY A 120 9.36 1.91 -5.87
CA GLY A 120 9.16 2.76 -7.06
C GLY A 120 8.06 2.28 -7.98
N SER A 121 8.36 1.98 -9.24
CA SER A 121 7.36 1.72 -10.28
C SER A 121 6.32 2.86 -10.34
N ILE A 122 6.83 4.12 -10.33
CA ILE A 122 5.98 5.33 -10.41
C ILE A 122 5.56 5.52 -11.86
N GLY A 123 4.55 4.76 -12.25
CA GLY A 123 4.04 4.70 -13.62
C GLY A 123 2.65 4.07 -13.67
N VAL A 124 2.03 4.13 -14.85
CA VAL A 124 0.70 3.58 -15.11
C VAL A 124 0.76 2.72 -16.35
N ILE A 125 0.19 1.54 -16.26
CA ILE A 125 0.15 0.58 -17.37
C ILE A 125 -1.29 0.15 -17.68
N SER A 126 -1.60 -0.05 -18.96
CA SER A 126 -2.74 -0.82 -19.44
C SER A 126 -2.22 -1.93 -20.34
N SER A 127 -2.53 -3.15 -20.02
CA SER A 127 -2.12 -4.33 -20.78
C SER A 127 -3.33 -5.17 -21.17
N GLY A 128 -3.27 -5.83 -22.34
CA GLY A 128 -4.32 -6.68 -22.85
C GLY A 128 -3.81 -7.57 -23.96
N PHE A 129 -4.69 -8.40 -24.49
CA PHE A 129 -4.40 -9.30 -25.61
C PHE A 129 -5.30 -8.96 -26.80
N GLY A 130 -4.75 -9.01 -28.02
CA GLY A 130 -5.51 -9.00 -29.28
C GLY A 130 -5.90 -10.44 -29.67
N LEU A 131 -7.19 -10.75 -29.68
CA LEU A 131 -7.69 -12.10 -29.92
C LEU A 131 -8.50 -12.23 -31.22
N GLN A 132 -8.49 -11.19 -32.06
CA GLN A 132 -9.27 -11.14 -33.30
C GLN A 132 -8.94 -12.26 -34.27
N GLU A 133 -7.64 -12.53 -34.49
CA GLU A 133 -7.16 -13.57 -35.41
C GLU A 133 -7.44 -14.96 -34.87
N LEU A 134 -7.38 -15.14 -33.55
CA LEU A 134 -7.74 -16.40 -32.91
C LEU A 134 -9.21 -16.75 -33.18
N LEU A 135 -10.14 -15.81 -33.00
CA LEU A 135 -11.56 -16.03 -33.30
C LEU A 135 -11.78 -16.34 -34.77
N ALA A 136 -11.15 -15.58 -35.67
CA ALA A 136 -11.27 -15.81 -37.11
C ALA A 136 -10.78 -17.23 -37.52
N ARG A 137 -9.66 -17.71 -36.93
CA ARG A 137 -9.11 -19.03 -37.20
C ARG A 137 -10.05 -20.18 -36.81
N TYR A 138 -10.81 -19.98 -35.72
CA TYR A 138 -11.77 -20.99 -35.24
C TYR A 138 -13.21 -20.77 -35.74
N GLY A 139 -13.42 -19.83 -36.65
CA GLY A 139 -14.77 -19.54 -37.22
C GLY A 139 -15.75 -18.98 -36.18
N VAL A 140 -15.27 -18.39 -35.12
CA VAL A 140 -16.11 -17.82 -34.05
C VAL A 140 -16.51 -16.40 -34.42
N GLU A 141 -17.80 -16.18 -34.60
CA GLU A 141 -18.37 -14.84 -34.82
C GLU A 141 -18.75 -14.18 -33.49
N ARG A 142 -18.18 -13.02 -33.22
CA ARG A 142 -18.56 -12.21 -32.07
C ARG A 142 -19.48 -11.07 -32.48
N ARG A 143 -20.69 -11.03 -31.91
CA ARG A 143 -21.71 -10.00 -32.17
C ARG A 143 -21.75 -9.02 -30.99
N VAL A 144 -21.49 -7.73 -31.26
CA VAL A 144 -21.51 -6.66 -30.25
C VAL A 144 -22.35 -5.50 -30.77
N TYR A 145 -23.40 -5.20 -30.05
CA TYR A 145 -24.31 -4.09 -30.34
C TYR A 145 -24.12 -3.02 -29.26
N THR A 146 -23.82 -1.78 -29.67
CA THR A 146 -23.54 -0.69 -28.72
C THR A 146 -24.30 0.57 -29.10
N ALA A 147 -24.76 1.32 -28.12
CA ALA A 147 -25.12 2.72 -28.25
C ALA A 147 -24.00 3.59 -27.74
N GLY A 148 -23.53 4.55 -28.55
CA GLY A 148 -22.34 5.38 -28.29
C GLY A 148 -21.10 4.87 -29.02
N LYS A 149 -20.47 5.75 -29.82
CA LYS A 149 -19.35 5.44 -30.74
C LYS A 149 -18.13 4.80 -30.07
N SER A 150 -17.86 5.13 -28.82
CA SER A 150 -16.66 4.67 -28.09
C SER A 150 -16.94 3.62 -27.03
N LYS A 151 -18.16 3.05 -26.98
CA LYS A 151 -18.54 2.11 -25.93
C LYS A 151 -17.79 0.79 -25.98
N SER A 152 -17.30 0.38 -27.15
CA SER A 152 -16.46 -0.82 -27.36
C SER A 152 -15.02 -0.46 -27.70
N MET A 153 -14.50 0.63 -27.11
CA MET A 153 -13.10 1.02 -27.22
C MET A 153 -12.21 -0.11 -26.72
N LEU A 154 -11.12 -0.40 -27.47
CA LEU A 154 -10.14 -1.44 -27.13
C LEU A 154 -10.74 -2.83 -26.90
N ASP A 155 -11.79 -3.18 -27.65
CA ASP A 155 -12.33 -4.53 -27.65
C ASP A 155 -11.24 -5.53 -28.11
N PRO A 156 -10.82 -6.50 -27.27
CA PRO A 156 -9.71 -7.40 -27.57
C PRO A 156 -9.98 -8.36 -28.75
N PHE A 157 -11.24 -8.45 -29.16
CA PHE A 157 -11.68 -9.29 -30.29
C PHE A 157 -11.87 -8.52 -31.59
N LYS A 158 -11.47 -7.26 -31.65
CA LYS A 158 -11.49 -6.41 -32.84
C LYS A 158 -10.10 -5.86 -33.12
N LYS A 159 -9.85 -5.52 -34.39
CA LYS A 159 -8.63 -4.82 -34.75
C LYS A 159 -8.57 -3.49 -34.00
N GLU A 160 -7.42 -3.23 -33.40
CA GLU A 160 -7.17 -2.01 -32.64
C GLU A 160 -7.28 -0.78 -33.53
N LYS A 161 -7.94 0.26 -33.03
CA LYS A 161 -8.07 1.54 -33.73
C LYS A 161 -7.08 2.54 -33.16
N ALA A 162 -6.33 3.22 -34.03
CA ALA A 162 -5.35 4.24 -33.63
C ALA A 162 -5.95 5.36 -32.76
N GLU A 163 -7.23 5.73 -33.02
CA GLU A 163 -7.95 6.73 -32.20
C GLU A 163 -8.18 6.23 -30.77
N ASP A 164 -8.54 4.96 -30.59
CA ASP A 164 -8.77 4.37 -29.28
C ASP A 164 -7.47 4.28 -28.49
N VAL A 165 -6.36 3.91 -29.16
CA VAL A 165 -5.01 3.91 -28.56
C VAL A 165 -4.59 5.31 -28.12
N LYS A 166 -4.80 6.33 -28.99
CA LYS A 166 -4.50 7.71 -28.64
C LYS A 166 -5.29 8.18 -27.41
N ARG A 167 -6.58 7.83 -27.33
CA ARG A 167 -7.44 8.16 -26.19
C ARG A 167 -6.96 7.46 -24.93
N LEU A 168 -6.65 6.15 -25.00
CA LEU A 168 -6.09 5.41 -23.86
C LEU A 168 -4.80 6.04 -23.36
N LYS A 169 -3.84 6.32 -24.26
CA LYS A 169 -2.57 6.97 -23.87
C LYS A 169 -2.80 8.30 -23.17
N GLY A 170 -3.79 9.09 -23.62
CA GLY A 170 -4.17 10.33 -22.94
C GLY A 170 -4.69 10.12 -21.51
N ILE A 171 -5.48 9.07 -21.29
CA ILE A 171 -5.96 8.69 -19.93
C ILE A 171 -4.79 8.23 -19.06
N LEU A 172 -3.90 7.39 -19.58
CA LEU A 172 -2.73 6.90 -18.84
C LEU A 172 -1.80 8.07 -18.46
N SER A 173 -1.59 9.03 -19.35
CA SER A 173 -0.78 10.23 -19.08
C SER A 173 -1.37 11.06 -17.94
N GLN A 174 -2.69 11.30 -17.94
CA GLN A 174 -3.35 12.03 -16.87
C GLN A 174 -3.26 11.30 -15.52
N LEU A 175 -3.47 9.98 -15.51
CA LEU A 175 -3.31 9.18 -14.28
C LEU A 175 -1.87 9.21 -13.78
N HIS A 176 -0.90 9.16 -14.68
CA HIS A 176 0.52 9.24 -14.32
C HIS A 176 0.86 10.61 -13.71
N GLU A 177 0.35 11.69 -14.28
CA GLU A 177 0.53 13.04 -13.73
C GLU A 177 -0.04 13.18 -12.32
N VAL A 178 -1.21 12.60 -12.05
CA VAL A 178 -1.79 12.55 -10.69
C VAL A 178 -0.86 11.81 -9.73
N PHE A 179 -0.24 10.71 -10.16
CA PHE A 179 0.71 9.97 -9.34
C PHE A 179 2.00 10.77 -9.09
N ILE A 180 2.56 11.40 -10.12
CA ILE A 180 3.74 12.28 -10.01
C ILE A 180 3.48 13.39 -9.00
N ASN A 181 2.34 14.07 -9.10
CA ASN A 181 1.98 15.17 -8.21
C ASN A 181 1.83 14.69 -6.74
N HIS A 182 1.25 13.50 -6.53
CA HIS A 182 1.18 12.90 -5.21
C HIS A 182 2.58 12.66 -4.60
N VAL A 183 3.49 12.03 -5.37
CA VAL A 183 4.85 11.73 -4.90
C VAL A 183 5.65 13.01 -4.66
N ASN A 184 5.60 13.97 -5.58
CA ASN A 184 6.26 15.26 -5.41
C ASN A 184 5.78 15.99 -4.15
N GLY A 185 4.49 16.00 -3.88
CA GLY A 185 3.94 16.58 -2.65
C GLY A 185 4.35 15.82 -1.38
N ALA A 186 4.31 14.49 -1.43
CA ALA A 186 4.63 13.63 -0.28
C ALA A 186 6.13 13.61 0.06
N ARG A 187 6.97 13.76 -0.95
CA ARG A 187 8.44 13.72 -0.83
C ARG A 187 9.10 15.08 -1.10
N ALA A 188 8.35 16.17 -0.90
CA ALA A 188 8.83 17.54 -1.17
C ALA A 188 10.17 17.82 -0.49
N GLY A 189 11.15 18.30 -1.28
CA GLY A 189 12.50 18.63 -0.84
C GLY A 189 13.40 17.41 -0.54
N LYS A 190 12.94 16.17 -0.78
CA LYS A 190 13.73 14.96 -0.56
C LYS A 190 14.17 14.28 -1.86
N LEU A 191 13.39 14.42 -2.94
CA LEU A 191 13.66 13.74 -4.21
C LEU A 191 14.92 14.29 -4.89
N SER A 192 15.74 13.38 -5.43
CA SER A 192 16.87 13.72 -6.29
C SER A 192 16.36 14.38 -7.58
N THR A 193 17.08 15.39 -8.04
CA THR A 193 16.84 16.08 -9.33
C THR A 193 17.75 15.57 -10.44
N GLU A 194 18.66 14.67 -10.13
CA GLU A 194 19.64 14.15 -11.10
C GLU A 194 19.08 13.02 -11.97
N HIS A 195 17.98 12.41 -11.55
CA HIS A 195 17.36 11.27 -12.20
C HIS A 195 15.87 11.52 -12.43
N ASP A 196 15.35 11.05 -13.56
CA ASP A 196 13.90 11.00 -13.77
C ASP A 196 13.31 9.80 -13.02
N LEU A 197 12.67 10.08 -11.89
CA LEU A 197 12.08 9.09 -10.98
C LEU A 197 10.71 8.59 -11.43
N PHE A 198 10.16 9.17 -12.50
CA PHE A 198 8.77 8.98 -12.92
C PHE A 198 8.64 8.14 -14.20
N THR A 199 9.66 7.37 -14.53
CA THR A 199 9.70 6.51 -15.73
C THR A 199 8.98 5.16 -15.55
N GLY A 200 8.61 4.81 -14.32
CA GLY A 200 8.09 3.50 -13.97
C GLY A 200 9.17 2.49 -13.56
N GLU A 201 10.41 2.92 -13.40
CA GLU A 201 11.52 2.08 -12.92
C GLU A 201 11.34 1.69 -11.45
N ILE A 202 12.08 0.65 -11.06
CA ILE A 202 12.15 0.12 -9.70
C ILE A 202 13.58 0.16 -9.18
N TRP A 203 13.74 0.36 -7.88
CA TRP A 203 15.04 0.45 -7.22
C TRP A 203 15.07 -0.42 -5.96
N LEU A 204 16.24 -0.92 -5.61
CA LEU A 204 16.49 -1.50 -4.29
C LEU A 204 16.62 -0.38 -3.25
N ALA A 205 16.41 -0.72 -1.99
CA ALA A 205 16.33 0.24 -0.89
C ALA A 205 17.54 1.19 -0.80
N ALA A 206 18.77 0.73 -1.05
CA ALA A 206 19.96 1.59 -1.01
C ALA A 206 19.85 2.74 -2.02
N GLN A 207 19.57 2.42 -3.27
CA GLN A 207 19.40 3.40 -4.34
C GLN A 207 18.14 4.26 -4.13
N ALA A 208 17.03 3.65 -3.69
CA ALA A 208 15.80 4.38 -3.38
C ALA A 208 16.01 5.44 -2.28
N LYS A 209 16.92 5.18 -1.32
CA LYS A 209 17.29 6.14 -0.29
C LYS A 209 18.12 7.29 -0.87
N GLU A 210 19.11 7.02 -1.70
CA GLU A 210 19.91 8.04 -2.39
C GLU A 210 19.05 8.94 -3.27
N LEU A 211 18.06 8.37 -3.94
CA LEU A 211 17.08 9.06 -4.76
C LEU A 211 16.02 9.82 -3.96
N GLY A 212 16.00 9.70 -2.64
CA GLY A 212 15.04 10.37 -1.77
C GLY A 212 13.65 9.75 -1.74
N LEU A 213 13.48 8.55 -2.32
CA LEU A 213 12.21 7.84 -2.32
C LEU A 213 11.86 7.24 -0.95
N ILE A 214 12.86 6.92 -0.12
CA ILE A 214 12.69 6.45 1.25
C ILE A 214 13.62 7.25 2.20
N ASP A 215 13.35 7.18 3.50
CA ASP A 215 14.09 7.92 4.53
C ASP A 215 15.21 7.08 5.17
N GLY A 216 15.06 5.76 5.17
CA GLY A 216 16.04 4.88 5.81
C GLY A 216 15.92 3.41 5.44
N ILE A 217 16.94 2.65 5.85
CA ILE A 217 16.95 1.20 5.74
C ILE A 217 16.81 0.63 7.15
N GLY A 218 15.87 -0.28 7.36
CA GLY A 218 15.66 -0.89 8.65
C GLY A 218 14.28 -1.54 8.81
N HIS A 219 14.17 -2.41 9.82
CA HIS A 219 12.96 -3.12 10.17
C HIS A 219 12.15 -2.39 11.25
N PHE A 220 10.84 -2.59 11.29
CA PHE A 220 9.95 -1.82 12.15
C PHE A 220 10.27 -1.98 13.66
N VAL A 221 10.64 -3.18 14.13
CA VAL A 221 10.90 -3.40 15.55
C VAL A 221 12.15 -2.67 16.03
N PRO A 222 13.35 -2.84 15.42
CA PRO A 222 14.54 -2.10 15.82
C PRO A 222 14.37 -0.58 15.73
N VAL A 223 13.92 -0.06 14.58
CA VAL A 223 13.76 1.38 14.35
C VAL A 223 12.79 2.01 15.35
N LEU A 224 11.67 1.35 15.64
CA LEU A 224 10.68 1.89 16.56
C LEU A 224 11.08 1.76 18.03
N LYS A 225 11.85 0.72 18.40
CA LYS A 225 12.43 0.61 19.75
C LYS A 225 13.51 1.65 20.00
N GLU A 226 14.36 1.90 19.02
CA GLU A 226 15.34 2.99 19.08
C GLU A 226 14.66 4.35 19.29
N ARG A 227 13.58 4.62 18.55
CA ARG A 227 12.85 5.90 18.61
C ARG A 227 12.03 6.09 19.89
N PHE A 228 11.30 5.05 20.31
CA PHE A 228 10.32 5.13 21.40
C PHE A 228 10.74 4.43 22.68
N GLY A 229 11.91 3.77 22.68
CA GLY A 229 12.51 3.05 23.81
C GLY A 229 12.25 1.54 23.78
N GLU A 230 13.14 0.76 24.41
CA GLU A 230 13.13 -0.71 24.42
C GLU A 230 11.82 -1.34 24.93
N LYS A 231 11.09 -0.64 25.81
CA LYS A 231 9.82 -1.11 26.38
C LYS A 231 8.61 -0.80 25.50
N THR A 232 8.81 -0.34 24.26
CA THR A 232 7.73 -0.07 23.29
C THR A 232 6.90 -1.31 23.04
N ARG A 233 5.58 -1.15 23.08
CA ARG A 233 4.61 -2.20 22.77
C ARG A 233 4.04 -2.00 21.39
N PHE A 234 4.00 -3.06 20.62
CA PHE A 234 3.37 -3.10 19.30
C PHE A 234 1.98 -3.68 19.43
N LYS A 235 0.97 -2.98 18.89
CA LYS A 235 -0.41 -3.42 18.88
C LYS A 235 -0.89 -3.54 17.44
N GLU A 236 -1.03 -4.77 16.97
CA GLU A 236 -1.46 -5.04 15.62
C GLU A 236 -2.98 -4.92 15.48
N TYR A 237 -3.39 -4.25 14.41
CA TYR A 237 -4.78 -4.11 13.97
C TYR A 237 -4.91 -4.72 12.58
N SER A 238 -5.76 -5.74 12.44
CA SER A 238 -5.98 -6.46 11.19
C SER A 238 -7.46 -6.74 10.96
N GLN A 239 -7.81 -7.10 9.74
CA GLN A 239 -9.15 -7.60 9.44
C GLN A 239 -9.40 -8.88 10.25
N LYS A 240 -10.55 -8.97 10.90
CA LYS A 240 -10.97 -10.22 11.53
C LYS A 240 -11.19 -11.26 10.43
N LYS A 241 -10.38 -12.32 10.41
CA LYS A 241 -10.66 -13.48 9.56
C LYS A 241 -12.04 -14.02 9.93
N SER A 242 -12.92 -14.21 8.96
CA SER A 242 -14.25 -14.80 9.21
C SER A 242 -14.08 -16.20 9.82
N LEU A 243 -15.04 -16.63 10.65
CA LEU A 243 -15.02 -17.96 11.23
C LEU A 243 -14.88 -19.06 10.16
N SER A 244 -15.52 -18.89 8.99
CA SER A 244 -15.41 -19.81 7.85
C SER A 244 -13.98 -19.90 7.28
N GLN A 245 -13.20 -18.82 7.29
CA GLN A 245 -11.79 -18.85 6.88
C GLN A 245 -10.87 -19.50 7.93
N ARG A 246 -11.26 -19.46 9.21
CA ARG A 246 -10.55 -20.20 10.28
C ARG A 246 -10.77 -21.70 10.18
N PHE A 247 -11.97 -22.14 9.84
CA PHE A 247 -12.31 -23.57 9.67
C PHE A 247 -11.80 -24.14 8.35
N GLY A 248 -11.87 -23.39 7.23
CA GLY A 248 -11.39 -23.86 5.92
C GLY A 248 -9.89 -24.14 5.86
N VAL A 249 -9.07 -23.35 6.60
CA VAL A 249 -7.62 -23.58 6.69
C VAL A 249 -7.27 -24.79 7.54
N SER A 250 -8.07 -25.13 8.58
CA SER A 250 -7.85 -26.34 9.38
C SER A 250 -8.17 -27.59 8.57
N ILE A 251 -9.31 -27.61 7.86
CA ILE A 251 -9.71 -28.78 7.03
C ILE A 251 -8.70 -29.02 5.90
N ALA A 252 -8.15 -27.98 5.28
CA ALA A 252 -7.13 -28.13 4.23
C ALA A 252 -5.79 -28.64 4.80
N LYS A 253 -5.39 -28.21 5.99
CA LYS A 253 -4.20 -28.76 6.68
C LYS A 253 -4.37 -30.21 7.11
N ASP A 254 -5.53 -30.54 7.65
CA ASP A 254 -5.84 -31.91 8.07
C ASP A 254 -5.97 -32.87 6.87
N ALA A 255 -6.46 -32.38 5.71
CA ALA A 255 -6.49 -33.15 4.47
C ALA A 255 -5.10 -33.38 3.86
N ILE A 256 -4.18 -32.40 3.96
CA ILE A 256 -2.79 -32.54 3.46
C ILE A 256 -2.00 -33.50 4.35
N SER A 257 -2.16 -33.45 5.69
CA SER A 257 -1.48 -34.39 6.59
C SER A 257 -1.92 -35.84 6.40
N LEU A 258 -3.17 -36.08 6.02
CA LEU A 258 -3.68 -37.42 5.69
C LEU A 258 -3.17 -37.98 4.35
N VAL A 259 -2.64 -37.13 3.47
CA VAL A 259 -2.04 -37.55 2.19
C VAL A 259 -0.53 -37.82 2.34
N GLU A 260 0.13 -37.18 3.31
CA GLU A 260 1.56 -37.40 3.60
C GLU A 260 1.84 -38.63 4.46
N GLU A 261 0.81 -39.24 5.10
CA GLU A 261 0.93 -40.47 5.90
C GLU A 261 0.62 -41.79 5.13
N LYS A 262 0.49 -41.73 3.82
CA LYS A 262 0.38 -42.91 2.94
C LYS A 262 1.55 -42.98 1.97
#